data_1fad0c2dcdee11dd1f0f1c11a8065489
#
_entry.id   1fad0c2dcdee11dd1f0f1c11a8065489
#
_cell.length_a   1.000
_cell.length_b   1.000
_cell.length_c   1.000
_cell.angle_alpha   90.00
_cell.angle_beta   90.00
_cell.angle_gamma   90.00
#
_symmetry.space_group_name_H-M   'P 1'
#
loop_
_entity.id
_entity.type
_entity.pdbx_description
1 polymer ?
#
loop_
_entity_poly.entity_id
_entity_poly.type
_entity_poly.pdbx_seq_one_letter_code
_entity_poly.pdbx_strand_id
1 'polypeptide(L)'
;MEKKPEWLKVRYNQEAVNEVAELMRDLKLNTVCKEANCPNLGECYRKHTSTFMILGSVCTRNCRFCNVTTGHPLPPDPEEPMNVAKAAKKLGLRHVVLTCSTRDDLPDGGAEQFAKCVRAIREVCPGTTVETLISDMKGNTDALDIVIAAHPEVLNHNVETVKELQAAVRPQARYERSLNVLRYCKEKAPSLLTKTGFMVGLGETEDQISALMDDILETGCDILTIGQYLQPSPQHYPLARYATPEDFTRYKEMALAKGFRHVASAPLARSSYKAWEVLEDVHDLY
;
A
#
# COMPACT_ATOMS: atom_id res chain seq x y z
N MET A 1 20.60 7.52 -15.91
CA MET A 1 20.10 7.20 -14.55
C MET A 1 21.29 7.08 -13.61
N GLU A 2 21.22 7.69 -12.46
CA GLU A 2 22.22 7.56 -11.40
C GLU A 2 22.33 6.08 -10.96
N LYS A 3 23.58 5.63 -10.66
CA LYS A 3 23.82 4.23 -10.27
C LYS A 3 23.17 3.97 -8.91
N LYS A 4 22.35 2.91 -8.84
CA LYS A 4 21.68 2.51 -7.60
C LYS A 4 22.69 2.24 -6.49
N PRO A 5 22.60 2.93 -5.33
CA PRO A 5 23.53 2.75 -4.21
C PRO A 5 23.42 1.37 -3.54
N GLU A 6 24.45 1.00 -2.77
CA GLU A 6 24.55 -0.33 -2.15
C GLU A 6 23.40 -0.66 -1.20
N TRP A 7 22.91 0.34 -0.43
CA TRP A 7 21.81 0.13 0.52
C TRP A 7 20.44 -0.13 -0.11
N LEU A 8 20.33 0.01 -1.44
CA LEU A 8 19.15 -0.31 -2.22
C LEU A 8 19.29 -1.63 -2.98
N LYS A 9 20.39 -2.34 -2.85
CA LYS A 9 20.60 -3.64 -3.47
C LYS A 9 20.02 -4.73 -2.58
N VAL A 10 19.22 -5.63 -3.18
CA VAL A 10 18.62 -6.78 -2.50
C VAL A 10 19.11 -8.09 -3.10
N ARG A 11 19.21 -9.12 -2.29
CA ARG A 11 19.48 -10.48 -2.77
C ARG A 11 18.20 -11.08 -3.33
N TYR A 12 18.28 -11.62 -4.52
CA TYR A 12 17.14 -12.26 -5.18
C TYR A 12 17.16 -13.76 -4.90
N ASN A 13 16.01 -14.32 -4.50
CA ASN A 13 15.82 -15.75 -4.30
C ASN A 13 14.84 -16.28 -5.37
N GLN A 14 15.38 -16.89 -6.42
CA GLN A 14 14.61 -17.36 -7.58
C GLN A 14 13.65 -18.50 -7.22
N GLU A 15 14.03 -19.41 -6.32
CA GLU A 15 13.23 -20.58 -5.96
C GLU A 15 11.93 -20.15 -5.24
N ALA A 16 12.06 -19.34 -4.20
CA ALA A 16 10.90 -18.80 -3.48
C ALA A 16 9.98 -17.95 -4.38
N VAL A 17 10.57 -17.22 -5.33
CA VAL A 17 9.78 -16.45 -6.30
C VAL A 17 8.98 -17.36 -7.22
N ASN A 18 9.57 -18.46 -7.69
CA ASN A 18 8.90 -19.41 -8.57
C ASN A 18 7.74 -20.10 -7.85
N GLU A 19 7.93 -20.55 -6.60
CA GLU A 19 6.90 -21.22 -5.79
C GLU A 19 5.65 -20.34 -5.61
N VAL A 20 5.85 -19.10 -5.15
CA VAL A 20 4.71 -18.18 -4.95
C VAL A 20 4.08 -17.77 -6.28
N ALA A 21 4.90 -17.55 -7.33
CA ALA A 21 4.38 -17.22 -8.66
C ALA A 21 3.53 -18.36 -9.27
N GLU A 22 3.88 -19.61 -9.01
CA GLU A 22 3.09 -20.77 -9.42
C GLU A 22 1.75 -20.80 -8.69
N LEU A 23 1.74 -20.64 -7.37
CA LEU A 23 0.52 -20.55 -6.59
C LEU A 23 -0.42 -19.43 -7.08
N MET A 24 0.12 -18.24 -7.35
CA MET A 24 -0.67 -17.12 -7.86
C MET A 24 -1.27 -17.43 -9.24
N ARG A 25 -0.51 -18.07 -10.12
CA ARG A 25 -0.99 -18.46 -11.44
C ARG A 25 -2.11 -19.50 -11.35
N ASP A 26 -1.93 -20.55 -10.52
CA ASP A 26 -2.91 -21.62 -10.35
C ASP A 26 -4.25 -21.10 -9.83
N LEU A 27 -4.21 -20.08 -8.94
CA LEU A 27 -5.38 -19.45 -8.37
C LEU A 27 -5.84 -18.20 -9.14
N LYS A 28 -5.23 -17.89 -10.30
CA LYS A 28 -5.53 -16.70 -11.14
C LYS A 28 -5.45 -15.38 -10.37
N LEU A 29 -4.48 -15.26 -9.47
CA LEU A 29 -4.29 -14.08 -8.63
C LEU A 29 -3.14 -13.20 -9.10
N ASN A 30 -3.25 -11.90 -8.80
CA ASN A 30 -2.20 -10.92 -9.03
C ASN A 30 -1.58 -10.47 -7.70
N THR A 31 -0.33 -10.02 -7.75
CA THR A 31 0.35 -9.43 -6.60
C THR A 31 0.97 -8.09 -7.00
N VAL A 32 0.83 -7.09 -6.14
CA VAL A 32 1.52 -5.81 -6.36
C VAL A 32 3.04 -5.99 -6.32
N CYS A 33 3.54 -7.02 -5.65
CA CYS A 33 4.97 -7.35 -5.60
C CYS A 33 5.54 -7.58 -7.01
N LYS A 34 4.80 -8.28 -7.87
CA LYS A 34 5.15 -8.53 -9.27
C LYS A 34 4.84 -7.31 -10.14
N GLU A 35 3.61 -6.80 -10.11
CA GLU A 35 3.14 -5.74 -11.01
C GLU A 35 3.88 -4.40 -10.80
N ALA A 36 4.22 -4.08 -9.55
CA ALA A 36 5.00 -2.88 -9.21
C ALA A 36 6.52 -3.10 -9.27
N ASN A 37 6.99 -4.28 -9.71
CA ASN A 37 8.42 -4.62 -9.74
C ASN A 37 9.13 -4.35 -8.41
N CYS A 38 8.53 -4.84 -7.31
CA CYS A 38 8.94 -4.53 -5.94
C CYS A 38 10.34 -5.09 -5.63
N PRO A 39 11.28 -4.29 -5.10
CA PRO A 39 12.62 -4.77 -4.76
C PRO A 39 12.61 -5.84 -3.67
N ASN A 40 11.60 -5.87 -2.80
CA ASN A 40 11.51 -6.80 -1.68
C ASN A 40 10.89 -8.17 -2.06
N LEU A 41 10.47 -8.35 -3.32
CA LEU A 41 9.75 -9.54 -3.77
C LEU A 41 10.44 -10.85 -3.35
N GLY A 42 11.75 -10.99 -3.59
CA GLY A 42 12.51 -12.20 -3.24
C GLY A 42 12.60 -12.47 -1.74
N GLU A 43 12.68 -11.43 -0.89
CA GLU A 43 12.67 -11.58 0.57
C GLU A 43 11.27 -11.92 1.08
N CYS A 44 10.25 -11.19 0.62
CA CYS A 44 8.86 -11.41 1.04
C CYS A 44 8.40 -12.83 0.68
N TYR A 45 8.67 -13.28 -0.54
CA TYR A 45 8.25 -14.60 -1.00
C TYR A 45 8.96 -15.73 -0.24
N ARG A 46 10.25 -15.56 0.09
CA ARG A 46 10.96 -16.51 0.97
C ARG A 46 10.33 -16.63 2.35
N LYS A 47 9.70 -15.55 2.84
CA LYS A 47 8.98 -15.53 4.13
C LYS A 47 7.49 -15.86 3.97
N HIS A 48 7.08 -16.42 2.83
CA HIS A 48 5.69 -16.71 2.50
C HIS A 48 4.76 -15.51 2.71
N THR A 49 5.24 -14.29 2.40
CA THR A 49 4.45 -13.07 2.48
C THR A 49 4.17 -12.52 1.09
N SER A 50 2.94 -12.13 0.83
CA SER A 50 2.51 -11.54 -0.43
C SER A 50 1.45 -10.47 -0.19
N THR A 51 1.44 -9.44 -1.04
CA THR A 51 0.37 -8.46 -1.08
C THR A 51 -0.49 -8.76 -2.29
N PHE A 52 -1.71 -9.22 -2.05
CA PHE A 52 -2.64 -9.54 -3.13
C PHE A 52 -3.15 -8.26 -3.79
N MET A 53 -3.09 -8.24 -5.12
CA MET A 53 -3.66 -7.16 -5.93
C MET A 53 -4.97 -7.67 -6.54
N ILE A 54 -6.07 -7.33 -5.91
CA ILE A 54 -7.41 -7.70 -6.35
C ILE A 54 -7.91 -6.80 -7.48
N LEU A 55 -9.00 -7.19 -8.14
CA LEU A 55 -9.63 -6.47 -9.26
C LEU A 55 -8.77 -6.44 -10.54
N GLY A 56 -7.85 -7.41 -10.66
CA GLY A 56 -6.99 -7.55 -11.84
C GLY A 56 -5.72 -6.70 -11.80
N SER A 57 -4.94 -6.74 -12.89
CA SER A 57 -3.62 -6.12 -13.01
C SER A 57 -3.61 -4.83 -13.84
N VAL A 58 -4.78 -4.34 -14.30
CA VAL A 58 -4.90 -3.14 -15.13
C VAL A 58 -5.56 -2.03 -14.33
N CYS A 59 -4.95 -0.84 -14.33
CA CYS A 59 -5.41 0.35 -13.63
C CYS A 59 -6.09 1.34 -14.57
N THR A 60 -7.15 1.99 -14.12
CA THR A 60 -7.81 3.08 -14.88
C THR A 60 -7.06 4.41 -14.82
N ARG A 61 -6.03 4.52 -13.95
CA ARG A 61 -5.22 5.74 -13.78
C ARG A 61 -3.78 5.53 -14.21
N ASN A 62 -3.12 6.63 -14.56
CA ASN A 62 -1.74 6.68 -15.00
C ASN A 62 -0.90 7.53 -14.05
N CYS A 63 -0.66 7.06 -12.83
CA CYS A 63 0.25 7.71 -11.89
C CYS A 63 1.70 7.56 -12.41
N ARG A 64 2.42 8.67 -12.56
CA ARG A 64 3.72 8.69 -13.24
C ARG A 64 4.85 7.98 -12.48
N PHE A 65 4.64 7.61 -11.24
CA PHE A 65 5.59 6.82 -10.45
C PHE A 65 5.34 5.30 -10.52
N CYS A 66 4.16 4.87 -10.99
CA CYS A 66 3.65 3.52 -10.83
C CYS A 66 3.91 2.64 -12.05
N ASN A 67 4.39 1.42 -11.81
CA ASN A 67 4.66 0.44 -12.88
C ASN A 67 3.45 -0.41 -13.27
N VAL A 68 2.30 -0.25 -12.62
CA VAL A 68 1.08 -0.99 -12.96
C VAL A 68 0.56 -0.56 -14.33
N THR A 69 0.20 -1.53 -15.16
CA THR A 69 -0.32 -1.29 -16.51
C THR A 69 -1.59 -0.43 -16.48
N THR A 70 -1.62 0.63 -17.27
CA THR A 70 -2.80 1.48 -17.46
C THR A 70 -3.64 0.99 -18.63
N GLY A 71 -4.98 1.00 -18.48
CA GLY A 71 -5.88 0.58 -19.56
C GLY A 71 -7.31 0.39 -19.12
N HIS A 72 -8.01 -0.51 -19.80
CA HIS A 72 -9.38 -0.90 -19.51
C HIS A 72 -9.39 -2.25 -18.79
N PRO A 73 -9.66 -2.28 -17.47
CA PRO A 73 -9.71 -3.53 -16.72
C PRO A 73 -10.88 -4.42 -17.12
N LEU A 74 -10.71 -5.73 -16.93
CA LEU A 74 -11.81 -6.69 -17.05
C LEU A 74 -12.79 -6.54 -15.87
N PRO A 75 -14.04 -7.05 -15.99
CA PRO A 75 -14.95 -7.12 -14.86
C PRO A 75 -14.33 -7.85 -13.66
N PRO A 76 -14.74 -7.54 -12.42
CA PRO A 76 -14.30 -8.26 -11.24
C PRO A 76 -14.58 -9.76 -11.33
N ASP A 77 -13.59 -10.59 -10.99
CA ASP A 77 -13.76 -12.05 -10.96
C ASP A 77 -14.53 -12.43 -9.68
N PRO A 78 -15.69 -13.10 -9.78
CA PRO A 78 -16.46 -13.52 -8.61
C PRO A 78 -15.74 -14.59 -7.76
N GLU A 79 -14.79 -15.34 -8.33
CA GLU A 79 -14.01 -16.36 -7.62
C GLU A 79 -12.79 -15.80 -6.89
N GLU A 80 -12.34 -14.59 -7.25
CA GLU A 80 -11.13 -13.97 -6.70
C GLU A 80 -11.13 -13.91 -5.16
N PRO A 81 -12.23 -13.55 -4.45
CA PRO A 81 -12.23 -13.51 -2.98
C PRO A 81 -11.89 -14.86 -2.35
N MET A 82 -12.49 -15.95 -2.83
CA MET A 82 -12.21 -17.29 -2.33
C MET A 82 -10.82 -17.77 -2.71
N ASN A 83 -10.32 -17.41 -3.89
CA ASN A 83 -8.98 -17.75 -4.32
C ASN A 83 -7.91 -17.03 -3.49
N VAL A 84 -8.13 -15.76 -3.12
CA VAL A 84 -7.28 -15.02 -2.18
C VAL A 84 -7.24 -15.71 -0.81
N ALA A 85 -8.39 -16.11 -0.28
CA ALA A 85 -8.45 -16.81 1.00
C ALA A 85 -7.72 -18.17 0.97
N LYS A 86 -7.86 -18.93 -0.11
CA LYS A 86 -7.12 -20.20 -0.33
C LYS A 86 -5.60 -19.97 -0.40
N ALA A 87 -5.17 -18.92 -1.10
CA ALA A 87 -3.75 -18.56 -1.19
C ALA A 87 -3.19 -18.15 0.18
N ALA A 88 -3.93 -17.31 0.94
CA ALA A 88 -3.56 -16.91 2.29
C ALA A 88 -3.38 -18.13 3.21
N LYS A 89 -4.31 -19.09 3.15
CA LYS A 89 -4.23 -20.35 3.90
C LYS A 89 -3.01 -21.20 3.50
N LYS A 90 -2.78 -21.38 2.19
CA LYS A 90 -1.67 -22.19 1.68
C LYS A 90 -0.31 -21.58 2.06
N LEU A 91 -0.20 -20.24 2.09
CA LEU A 91 0.99 -19.52 2.52
C LEU A 91 1.12 -19.42 4.06
N GLY A 92 0.10 -19.81 4.82
CA GLY A 92 0.12 -19.73 6.29
C GLY A 92 0.20 -18.29 6.82
N LEU A 93 -0.46 -17.34 6.14
CA LEU A 93 -0.36 -15.94 6.49
C LEU A 93 -1.09 -15.63 7.81
N ARG A 94 -0.41 -14.93 8.71
CA ARG A 94 -1.02 -14.36 9.94
C ARG A 94 -1.60 -12.97 9.70
N HIS A 95 -1.10 -12.28 8.68
CA HIS A 95 -1.56 -10.97 8.25
C HIS A 95 -1.61 -10.91 6.72
N VAL A 96 -2.75 -10.49 6.18
CA VAL A 96 -2.99 -10.37 4.74
C VAL A 96 -3.13 -8.91 4.36
N VAL A 97 -2.35 -8.45 3.39
CA VAL A 97 -2.55 -7.13 2.78
C VAL A 97 -3.25 -7.30 1.44
N LEU A 98 -4.42 -6.70 1.32
CA LEU A 98 -5.19 -6.56 0.09
C LEU A 98 -4.95 -5.17 -0.50
N THR A 99 -4.62 -5.09 -1.77
CA THR A 99 -4.61 -3.83 -2.52
C THR A 99 -5.31 -3.99 -3.84
N CYS A 100 -5.51 -2.92 -4.58
CA CYS A 100 -6.09 -2.99 -5.93
C CYS A 100 -5.39 -2.00 -6.88
N SER A 101 -5.50 -2.27 -8.17
CA SER A 101 -5.43 -1.21 -9.18
C SER A 101 -6.65 -0.29 -9.02
N THR A 102 -6.51 1.01 -9.34
CA THR A 102 -7.67 1.92 -9.28
C THR A 102 -8.72 1.50 -10.31
N ARG A 103 -9.98 1.46 -9.88
CA ARG A 103 -11.15 1.04 -10.67
C ARG A 103 -12.19 2.16 -10.75
N ASP A 104 -11.80 3.29 -11.38
CA ASP A 104 -12.70 4.43 -11.61
C ASP A 104 -13.86 4.11 -12.55
N ASP A 105 -13.82 2.95 -13.20
CA ASP A 105 -14.87 2.37 -14.04
C ASP A 105 -15.99 1.69 -13.22
N LEU A 106 -15.73 1.33 -11.96
CA LEU A 106 -16.73 0.74 -11.07
C LEU A 106 -17.41 1.82 -10.22
N PRO A 107 -18.73 1.75 -10.02
CA PRO A 107 -19.46 2.75 -9.22
C PRO A 107 -18.98 2.89 -7.79
N ASP A 108 -18.53 1.79 -7.18
CA ASP A 108 -18.02 1.71 -5.82
C ASP A 108 -16.47 1.73 -5.74
N GLY A 109 -15.78 1.95 -6.88
CA GLY A 109 -14.31 1.90 -6.93
C GLY A 109 -13.70 0.55 -6.55
N GLY A 110 -14.52 -0.52 -6.44
CA GLY A 110 -14.12 -1.87 -6.05
C GLY A 110 -14.31 -2.20 -4.57
N ALA A 111 -15.01 -1.36 -3.80
CA ALA A 111 -15.21 -1.53 -2.35
C ALA A 111 -15.86 -2.87 -1.99
N GLU A 112 -16.87 -3.30 -2.74
CA GLU A 112 -17.53 -4.58 -2.50
C GLU A 112 -16.60 -5.78 -2.70
N GLN A 113 -15.65 -5.70 -3.64
CA GLN A 113 -14.66 -6.76 -3.83
C GLN A 113 -13.70 -6.86 -2.64
N PHE A 114 -13.25 -5.71 -2.09
CA PHE A 114 -12.50 -5.70 -0.83
C PHE A 114 -13.28 -6.38 0.30
N ALA A 115 -14.54 -5.98 0.48
CA ALA A 115 -15.37 -6.55 1.53
C ALA A 115 -15.58 -8.07 1.38
N LYS A 116 -15.78 -8.56 0.15
CA LYS A 116 -15.85 -10.01 -0.15
C LYS A 116 -14.56 -10.73 0.19
N CYS A 117 -13.39 -10.15 -0.16
CA CYS A 117 -12.09 -10.73 0.16
C CYS A 117 -11.87 -10.81 1.68
N VAL A 118 -12.17 -9.75 2.43
CA VAL A 118 -12.06 -9.75 3.91
C VAL A 118 -12.93 -10.84 4.51
N ARG A 119 -14.21 -10.96 4.10
CA ARG A 119 -15.12 -12.00 4.58
C ARG A 119 -14.61 -13.41 4.25
N ALA A 120 -14.14 -13.66 3.03
CA ALA A 120 -13.61 -14.95 2.62
C ALA A 120 -12.35 -15.34 3.42
N ILE A 121 -11.44 -14.38 3.68
CA ILE A 121 -10.25 -14.63 4.51
C ILE A 121 -10.66 -15.02 5.94
N ARG A 122 -11.62 -14.31 6.55
CA ARG A 122 -12.10 -14.63 7.90
C ARG A 122 -12.74 -16.01 8.01
N GLU A 123 -13.47 -16.42 6.97
CA GLU A 123 -14.08 -17.76 6.90
C GLU A 123 -13.04 -18.87 6.78
N VAL A 124 -12.03 -18.71 5.90
CA VAL A 124 -11.07 -19.77 5.55
C VAL A 124 -9.85 -19.78 6.48
N CYS A 125 -9.48 -18.61 7.03
CA CYS A 125 -8.29 -18.38 7.87
C CYS A 125 -8.69 -17.64 9.16
N PRO A 126 -9.44 -18.26 10.08
CA PRO A 126 -9.84 -17.61 11.32
C PRO A 126 -8.60 -17.19 12.12
N GLY A 127 -8.61 -15.95 12.65
CA GLY A 127 -7.48 -15.37 13.39
C GLY A 127 -6.45 -14.64 12.53
N THR A 128 -6.56 -14.70 11.18
CA THR A 128 -5.73 -13.90 10.28
C THR A 128 -6.25 -12.46 10.24
N THR A 129 -5.37 -11.50 10.48
CA THR A 129 -5.67 -10.07 10.38
C THR A 129 -5.59 -9.60 8.92
N VAL A 130 -6.35 -8.56 8.58
CA VAL A 130 -6.42 -8.03 7.20
C VAL A 130 -6.17 -6.53 7.18
N GLU A 131 -5.25 -6.10 6.31
CA GLU A 131 -5.04 -4.71 5.92
C GLU A 131 -5.62 -4.49 4.52
N THR A 132 -6.40 -3.41 4.35
CA THR A 132 -6.93 -2.99 3.04
C THR A 132 -6.22 -1.72 2.58
N LEU A 133 -5.36 -1.82 1.56
CA LEU A 133 -4.73 -0.66 0.90
C LEU A 133 -5.60 -0.24 -0.29
N ILE A 134 -6.47 0.73 -0.06
CA ILE A 134 -7.47 1.18 -1.02
C ILE A 134 -6.99 2.35 -1.91
N SER A 135 -7.64 2.53 -3.07
CA SER A 135 -7.56 3.78 -3.83
C SER A 135 -8.32 4.91 -3.11
N ASP A 136 -8.29 6.13 -3.66
CA ASP A 136 -9.10 7.22 -3.09
C ASP A 136 -10.62 7.09 -3.37
N MET A 137 -11.04 6.04 -4.10
CA MET A 137 -12.44 5.76 -4.50
C MET A 137 -13.20 7.01 -4.95
N LYS A 138 -12.49 7.97 -5.59
CA LYS A 138 -13.00 9.31 -5.97
C LYS A 138 -13.60 10.12 -4.79
N GLY A 139 -13.33 9.72 -3.54
CA GLY A 139 -13.90 10.32 -2.35
C GLY A 139 -15.34 9.87 -2.07
N ASN A 140 -15.78 8.75 -2.64
CA ASN A 140 -17.11 8.19 -2.42
C ASN A 140 -17.21 7.60 -1.01
N THR A 141 -17.93 8.27 -0.11
CA THR A 141 -18.11 7.85 1.29
C THR A 141 -18.90 6.57 1.44
N ASP A 142 -19.88 6.29 0.56
CA ASP A 142 -20.64 5.04 0.58
C ASP A 142 -19.72 3.84 0.28
N ALA A 143 -18.78 4.02 -0.64
CA ALA A 143 -17.77 3.00 -0.93
C ALA A 143 -16.82 2.79 0.26
N LEU A 144 -16.41 3.86 0.95
CA LEU A 144 -15.59 3.75 2.16
C LEU A 144 -16.35 3.03 3.28
N ASP A 145 -17.64 3.30 3.45
CA ASP A 145 -18.49 2.62 4.43
C ASP A 145 -18.57 1.11 4.18
N ILE A 146 -18.62 0.67 2.92
CA ILE A 146 -18.60 -0.76 2.56
C ILE A 146 -17.29 -1.42 3.04
N VAL A 147 -16.14 -0.77 2.83
CA VAL A 147 -14.85 -1.32 3.28
C VAL A 147 -14.75 -1.34 4.80
N ILE A 148 -15.17 -0.25 5.47
CA ILE A 148 -15.17 -0.15 6.93
C ILE A 148 -16.08 -1.22 7.56
N ALA A 149 -17.27 -1.45 6.99
CA ALA A 149 -18.22 -2.46 7.45
C ALA A 149 -17.72 -3.91 7.28
N ALA A 150 -16.70 -4.15 6.48
CA ALA A 150 -16.02 -5.44 6.42
C ALA A 150 -15.06 -5.68 7.60
N HIS A 151 -14.80 -4.66 8.42
CA HIS A 151 -13.96 -4.68 9.63
C HIS A 151 -12.52 -5.15 9.36
N PRO A 152 -11.75 -4.54 8.43
CA PRO A 152 -10.32 -4.79 8.38
C PRO A 152 -9.65 -4.29 9.67
N GLU A 153 -8.52 -4.86 10.07
CA GLU A 153 -7.74 -4.37 11.22
C GLU A 153 -7.01 -3.06 10.89
N VAL A 154 -6.60 -2.90 9.63
CA VAL A 154 -5.93 -1.68 9.14
C VAL A 154 -6.58 -1.24 7.83
N LEU A 155 -6.95 0.04 7.75
CA LEU A 155 -7.31 0.69 6.50
C LEU A 155 -6.16 1.62 6.08
N ASN A 156 -5.59 1.33 4.93
CA ASN A 156 -4.46 2.05 4.37
C ASN A 156 -4.88 2.79 3.08
N HIS A 157 -4.50 4.06 2.98
CA HIS A 157 -4.58 4.83 1.75
C HIS A 157 -3.36 5.74 1.63
N ASN A 158 -2.53 5.55 0.61
CA ASN A 158 -1.29 6.31 0.45
C ASN A 158 -1.54 7.71 -0.12
N VAL A 159 -0.94 8.73 0.49
CA VAL A 159 -0.85 10.09 -0.06
C VAL A 159 0.20 10.17 -1.17
N GLU A 160 1.24 9.34 -1.11
CA GLU A 160 2.30 9.10 -2.09
C GLU A 160 3.35 10.20 -2.21
N THR A 161 3.01 11.48 -2.16
CA THR A 161 3.94 12.60 -2.31
C THR A 161 3.42 13.89 -1.67
N VAL A 162 4.28 14.89 -1.58
CA VAL A 162 3.95 16.23 -1.06
C VAL A 162 2.97 16.96 -1.97
N LYS A 163 2.26 17.94 -1.42
CA LYS A 163 1.20 18.70 -2.10
C LYS A 163 1.67 19.33 -3.42
N GLU A 164 2.86 19.90 -3.42
CA GLU A 164 3.44 20.63 -4.57
C GLU A 164 3.75 19.71 -5.75
N LEU A 165 4.05 18.44 -5.48
CA LEU A 165 4.37 17.45 -6.52
C LEU A 165 3.17 16.62 -6.96
N GLN A 166 2.05 16.69 -6.23
CA GLN A 166 0.88 15.85 -6.43
C GLN A 166 0.39 15.84 -7.89
N ALA A 167 0.19 17.02 -8.49
CA ALA A 167 -0.32 17.14 -9.86
C ALA A 167 0.63 16.54 -10.90
N ALA A 168 1.94 16.66 -10.67
CA ALA A 168 2.97 16.15 -11.58
C ALA A 168 3.18 14.63 -11.44
N VAL A 169 3.03 14.08 -10.22
CA VAL A 169 3.28 12.67 -9.90
C VAL A 169 2.02 11.82 -10.06
N ARG A 170 0.85 12.37 -9.67
CA ARG A 170 -0.46 11.69 -9.66
C ARG A 170 -1.55 12.55 -10.31
N PRO A 171 -1.53 12.78 -11.61
CA PRO A 171 -2.38 13.78 -12.27
C PRO A 171 -3.89 13.55 -12.13
N GLN A 172 -4.33 12.32 -11.87
CA GLN A 172 -5.74 11.95 -11.71
C GLN A 172 -6.19 11.82 -10.24
N ALA A 173 -5.25 11.90 -9.28
CA ALA A 173 -5.54 11.95 -7.85
C ALA A 173 -5.48 13.39 -7.34
N ARG A 174 -6.03 13.62 -6.16
CA ARG A 174 -6.01 14.94 -5.51
C ARG A 174 -5.49 14.80 -4.08
N TYR A 175 -4.58 15.68 -3.70
CA TYR A 175 -3.97 15.71 -2.36
C TYR A 175 -5.01 15.75 -1.26
N GLU A 176 -5.89 16.74 -1.29
CA GLU A 176 -6.96 16.95 -0.29
C GLU A 176 -7.94 15.74 -0.23
N ARG A 177 -8.18 15.09 -1.38
CA ARG A 177 -9.02 13.89 -1.40
C ARG A 177 -8.37 12.74 -0.65
N SER A 178 -7.07 12.53 -0.81
CA SER A 178 -6.34 11.48 -0.08
C SER A 178 -6.39 11.71 1.43
N LEU A 179 -6.21 12.96 1.88
CA LEU A 179 -6.35 13.32 3.29
C LEU A 179 -7.80 13.13 3.80
N ASN A 180 -8.78 13.53 3.00
CA ASN A 180 -10.20 13.38 3.37
C ASN A 180 -10.63 11.92 3.47
N VAL A 181 -10.09 11.01 2.67
CA VAL A 181 -10.31 9.56 2.80
C VAL A 181 -9.84 9.07 4.18
N LEU A 182 -8.63 9.43 4.58
CA LEU A 182 -8.08 9.04 5.90
C LEU A 182 -8.93 9.62 7.05
N ARG A 183 -9.22 10.93 6.98
CA ARG A 183 -10.04 11.63 7.98
C ARG A 183 -11.41 10.98 8.12
N TYR A 184 -12.12 10.79 7.00
CA TYR A 184 -13.44 10.16 7.01
C TYR A 184 -13.42 8.77 7.65
N CYS A 185 -12.47 7.92 7.27
CA CYS A 185 -12.36 6.57 7.83
C CYS A 185 -12.10 6.60 9.34
N LYS A 186 -11.26 7.52 9.81
CA LYS A 186 -10.96 7.68 11.24
C LYS A 186 -12.13 8.21 12.03
N GLU A 187 -12.85 9.19 11.51
CA GLU A 187 -14.06 9.74 12.14
C GLU A 187 -15.19 8.71 12.19
N LYS A 188 -15.39 7.94 11.11
CA LYS A 188 -16.43 6.91 11.02
C LYS A 188 -16.17 5.71 11.91
N ALA A 189 -14.93 5.30 12.06
CA ALA A 189 -14.51 4.15 12.87
C ALA A 189 -13.26 4.51 13.70
N PRO A 190 -13.41 5.19 14.86
CA PRO A 190 -12.27 5.69 15.65
C PRO A 190 -11.30 4.60 16.14
N SER A 191 -11.77 3.37 16.33
CA SER A 191 -10.94 2.21 16.72
C SER A 191 -10.19 1.57 15.55
N LEU A 192 -10.57 1.87 14.29
CA LEU A 192 -9.88 1.36 13.12
C LEU A 192 -8.48 1.99 13.01
N LEU A 193 -7.46 1.17 12.87
CA LEU A 193 -6.12 1.67 12.60
C LEU A 193 -6.06 2.20 11.16
N THR A 194 -5.73 3.48 11.04
CA THR A 194 -5.54 4.12 9.74
C THR A 194 -4.06 4.25 9.43
N LYS A 195 -3.72 4.01 8.17
CA LYS A 195 -2.34 3.99 7.68
C LYS A 195 -2.22 4.74 6.38
N THR A 196 -1.08 5.39 6.21
CA THR A 196 -0.71 6.03 4.96
C THR A 196 0.78 5.88 4.67
N GLY A 197 1.18 6.25 3.46
CA GLY A 197 2.58 6.29 3.08
C GLY A 197 2.85 7.32 1.99
N PHE A 198 4.12 7.75 1.94
CA PHE A 198 4.65 8.56 0.85
C PHE A 198 6.08 8.16 0.50
N MET A 199 6.50 8.57 -0.69
CA MET A 199 7.82 8.32 -1.22
C MET A 199 8.68 9.58 -1.14
N VAL A 200 9.99 9.38 -0.90
CA VAL A 200 11.00 10.44 -1.00
C VAL A 200 11.91 10.20 -2.20
N GLY A 201 12.51 11.28 -2.71
CA GLY A 201 13.36 11.27 -3.89
C GLY A 201 12.69 11.73 -5.19
N LEU A 202 11.51 12.34 -5.08
CA LEU A 202 10.75 12.91 -6.21
C LEU A 202 11.07 14.40 -6.45
N GLY A 203 11.87 15.04 -5.56
CA GLY A 203 12.25 16.45 -5.64
C GLY A 203 11.63 17.32 -4.55
N GLU A 204 11.00 16.71 -3.57
CA GLU A 204 10.47 17.34 -2.37
C GLU A 204 11.58 17.93 -1.47
N THR A 205 11.27 19.01 -0.75
CA THR A 205 12.12 19.56 0.31
C THR A 205 11.76 18.97 1.68
N GLU A 206 12.67 19.13 2.66
CA GLU A 206 12.42 18.67 4.03
C GLU A 206 11.24 19.41 4.69
N ASP A 207 11.11 20.71 4.42
CA ASP A 207 9.96 21.51 4.90
C ASP A 207 8.64 20.99 4.33
N GLN A 208 8.61 20.62 3.04
CA GLN A 208 7.42 20.02 2.42
C GLN A 208 7.09 18.65 3.02
N ILE A 209 8.10 17.83 3.34
CA ILE A 209 7.91 16.54 4.03
C ILE A 209 7.34 16.79 5.43
N SER A 210 7.88 17.78 6.15
CA SER A 210 7.38 18.15 7.48
C SER A 210 5.92 18.61 7.43
N ALA A 211 5.57 19.48 6.48
CA ALA A 211 4.19 19.96 6.28
C ALA A 211 3.24 18.80 5.90
N LEU A 212 3.67 17.88 5.02
CA LEU A 212 2.89 16.67 4.69
C LEU A 212 2.61 15.81 5.93
N MET A 213 3.59 15.66 6.83
CA MET A 213 3.38 14.91 8.08
C MET A 213 2.35 15.59 8.98
N ASP A 214 2.36 16.92 9.06
CA ASP A 214 1.36 17.70 9.82
C ASP A 214 -0.05 17.51 9.22
N ASP A 215 -0.20 17.67 7.90
CA ASP A 215 -1.46 17.47 7.19
C ASP A 215 -2.02 16.04 7.39
N ILE A 216 -1.15 15.01 7.42
CA ILE A 216 -1.55 13.63 7.68
C ILE A 216 -2.00 13.46 9.14
N LEU A 217 -1.29 14.01 10.11
CA LEU A 217 -1.65 13.94 11.53
C LEU A 217 -3.01 14.58 11.82
N GLU A 218 -3.34 15.69 11.15
CA GLU A 218 -4.65 16.34 11.25
C GLU A 218 -5.81 15.45 10.79
N THR A 219 -5.54 14.37 10.04
CA THR A 219 -6.55 13.37 9.69
C THR A 219 -6.81 12.34 10.79
N GLY A 220 -6.00 12.33 11.85
CA GLY A 220 -6.02 11.31 12.90
C GLY A 220 -5.34 9.98 12.48
N CYS A 221 -4.52 9.99 11.43
CA CYS A 221 -3.84 8.80 10.95
C CYS A 221 -2.83 8.25 11.97
N ASP A 222 -2.86 6.93 12.20
CA ASP A 222 -2.07 6.28 13.25
C ASP A 222 -0.66 5.87 12.76
N ILE A 223 -0.55 5.43 11.50
CA ILE A 223 0.63 4.70 10.98
C ILE A 223 1.16 5.39 9.73
N LEU A 224 2.47 5.66 9.71
CA LEU A 224 3.14 6.28 8.58
C LEU A 224 4.22 5.37 7.99
N THR A 225 4.24 5.23 6.65
CA THR A 225 5.31 4.56 5.91
C THR A 225 6.05 5.55 5.01
N ILE A 226 7.38 5.59 5.11
CA ILE A 226 8.25 6.44 4.28
C ILE A 226 9.26 5.56 3.55
N GLY A 227 9.23 5.56 2.22
CA GLY A 227 10.09 4.75 1.39
C GLY A 227 10.77 5.51 0.26
N GLN A 228 11.87 4.96 -0.29
CA GLN A 228 12.53 5.55 -1.45
C GLN A 228 11.71 5.32 -2.73
N TYR A 229 11.51 6.37 -3.49
CA TYR A 229 11.06 6.25 -4.88
C TYR A 229 12.13 5.56 -5.72
N LEU A 230 11.72 4.53 -6.44
CA LEU A 230 12.57 3.83 -7.40
C LEU A 230 11.93 3.96 -8.78
N GLN A 231 12.52 4.75 -9.65
CA GLN A 231 12.01 5.01 -10.99
C GLN A 231 11.95 3.70 -11.80
N PRO A 232 10.75 3.24 -12.23
CA PRO A 232 10.62 1.96 -12.92
C PRO A 232 11.25 1.97 -14.32
N SER A 233 11.12 3.07 -15.07
CA SER A 233 11.72 3.27 -16.40
C SER A 233 11.93 4.75 -16.69
N PRO A 234 12.70 5.11 -17.76
CA PRO A 234 12.91 6.51 -18.16
C PRO A 234 11.64 7.30 -18.48
N GLN A 235 10.53 6.62 -18.79
CA GLN A 235 9.23 7.23 -19.10
C GLN A 235 8.44 7.63 -17.85
N HIS A 236 8.82 7.10 -16.69
CA HIS A 236 8.19 7.43 -15.40
C HIS A 236 8.72 8.77 -14.86
N TYR A 237 8.08 9.25 -13.78
CA TYR A 237 8.52 10.47 -13.12
C TYR A 237 10.01 10.38 -12.76
N PRO A 238 10.82 11.42 -13.06
CA PRO A 238 12.25 11.33 -12.87
C PRO A 238 12.62 11.22 -11.38
N LEU A 239 13.61 10.36 -11.09
CA LEU A 239 14.24 10.32 -9.77
C LEU A 239 15.07 11.59 -9.59
N ALA A 240 14.82 12.34 -8.51
CA ALA A 240 15.59 13.52 -8.17
C ALA A 240 16.85 13.19 -7.35
N ARG A 241 16.72 12.27 -6.37
CA ARG A 241 17.85 11.81 -5.53
C ARG A 241 17.57 10.47 -4.89
N TYR A 242 18.59 9.77 -4.47
CA TYR A 242 18.51 8.71 -3.49
C TYR A 242 18.71 9.30 -2.08
N ALA A 243 17.69 9.19 -1.21
CA ALA A 243 17.81 9.52 0.20
C ALA A 243 18.73 8.51 0.90
N THR A 244 19.53 8.95 1.83
CA THR A 244 20.45 8.09 2.58
C THR A 244 19.73 7.37 3.73
N PRO A 245 20.28 6.28 4.28
CA PRO A 245 19.73 5.67 5.50
C PRO A 245 19.57 6.65 6.66
N GLU A 246 20.47 7.61 6.78
CA GLU A 246 20.45 8.68 7.80
C GLU A 246 19.26 9.64 7.57
N ASP A 247 18.93 9.95 6.30
CA ASP A 247 17.74 10.72 5.97
C ASP A 247 16.46 10.01 6.47
N PHE A 248 16.36 8.69 6.25
CA PHE A 248 15.21 7.89 6.72
C PHE A 248 15.14 7.84 8.25
N THR A 249 16.28 7.78 8.94
CA THR A 249 16.32 7.86 10.41
C THR A 249 15.77 9.20 10.88
N ARG A 250 16.24 10.30 10.29
CA ARG A 250 15.78 11.66 10.60
C ARG A 250 14.27 11.83 10.33
N TYR A 251 13.75 11.32 9.22
CA TYR A 251 12.30 11.36 8.92
C TYR A 251 11.49 10.54 9.92
N LYS A 252 12.02 9.39 10.38
CA LYS A 252 11.37 8.60 11.43
C LYS A 252 11.27 9.38 12.74
N GLU A 253 12.39 9.96 13.18
CA GLU A 253 12.47 10.77 14.41
C GLU A 253 11.52 11.97 14.33
N MET A 254 11.50 12.69 13.22
CA MET A 254 10.59 13.80 12.96
C MET A 254 9.13 13.38 13.07
N ALA A 255 8.74 12.29 12.44
CA ALA A 255 7.36 11.80 12.47
C ALA A 255 6.95 11.35 13.88
N LEU A 256 7.81 10.65 14.60
CA LEU A 256 7.54 10.24 15.99
C LEU A 256 7.42 11.46 16.92
N ALA A 257 8.30 12.46 16.75
CA ALA A 257 8.25 13.72 17.52
C ALA A 257 6.96 14.52 17.25
N LYS A 258 6.38 14.40 16.05
CA LYS A 258 5.08 15.00 15.70
C LYS A 258 3.90 14.26 16.31
N GLY A 259 4.02 12.98 16.68
CA GLY A 259 2.98 12.22 17.38
C GLY A 259 2.41 11.02 16.62
N PHE A 260 3.00 10.58 15.50
CA PHE A 260 2.62 9.30 14.89
C PHE A 260 2.85 8.14 15.86
N ARG A 261 1.90 7.21 15.95
CA ARG A 261 1.99 6.04 16.83
C ARG A 261 3.02 5.04 16.33
N HIS A 262 3.04 4.81 15.02
CA HIS A 262 4.01 3.91 14.39
C HIS A 262 4.56 4.51 13.10
N VAL A 263 5.89 4.41 12.90
CA VAL A 263 6.58 4.93 11.71
C VAL A 263 7.54 3.90 11.14
N ALA A 264 7.23 3.43 9.93
CA ALA A 264 8.13 2.61 9.13
C ALA A 264 8.88 3.50 8.12
N SER A 265 10.13 3.85 8.40
CA SER A 265 10.94 4.71 7.52
C SER A 265 12.25 4.03 7.18
N ALA A 266 12.42 3.63 5.92
CA ALA A 266 13.64 2.99 5.43
C ALA A 266 13.72 3.05 3.89
N PRO A 267 14.93 2.94 3.29
CA PRO A 267 15.08 2.96 1.83
C PRO A 267 14.22 1.95 1.08
N LEU A 268 14.02 0.77 1.64
CA LEU A 268 13.22 -0.30 1.04
C LEU A 268 11.84 -0.47 1.70
N ALA A 269 11.43 0.43 2.62
CA ALA A 269 10.08 0.40 3.17
C ALA A 269 9.04 0.54 2.06
N ARG A 270 7.96 -0.22 2.17
CA ARG A 270 6.77 -0.20 1.33
C ARG A 270 5.55 -0.35 2.24
N SER A 271 4.41 0.15 1.83
CA SER A 271 3.19 0.14 2.67
C SER A 271 2.85 -1.25 3.23
N SER A 272 3.14 -2.30 2.49
CA SER A 272 2.87 -3.69 2.92
C SER A 272 4.11 -4.46 3.39
N TYR A 273 5.31 -3.84 3.37
CA TYR A 273 6.53 -4.51 3.84
C TYR A 273 6.52 -4.60 5.35
N LYS A 274 6.56 -5.83 5.88
CA LYS A 274 6.48 -6.14 7.32
C LYS A 274 5.26 -5.51 8.01
N ALA A 275 4.14 -5.45 7.32
CA ALA A 275 2.92 -4.80 7.81
C ALA A 275 2.39 -5.42 9.12
N TRP A 276 2.69 -6.69 9.40
CA TRP A 276 2.32 -7.39 10.61
C TRP A 276 3.06 -6.88 11.87
N GLU A 277 4.31 -6.37 11.74
CA GLU A 277 5.09 -5.83 12.87
C GLU A 277 4.35 -4.67 13.55
N VAL A 278 3.62 -3.88 12.78
CA VAL A 278 2.80 -2.76 13.29
C VAL A 278 1.71 -3.21 14.25
N LEU A 279 1.10 -4.39 14.00
CA LEU A 279 0.03 -4.89 14.85
C LEU A 279 0.55 -5.46 16.17
N GLU A 280 1.75 -6.04 16.18
CA GLU A 280 2.41 -6.49 17.42
C GLU A 280 2.73 -5.27 18.31
N ASP A 281 3.32 -4.21 17.75
CA ASP A 281 3.64 -2.98 18.48
C ASP A 281 2.39 -2.27 19.04
N VAL A 282 1.25 -2.38 18.36
CA VAL A 282 -0.01 -1.75 18.79
C VAL A 282 -0.73 -2.60 19.82
N HIS A 283 -0.65 -3.94 19.75
CA HIS A 283 -1.27 -4.84 20.75
C HIS A 283 -0.57 -4.78 22.10
N ASP A 284 0.73 -4.50 22.14
CA ASP A 284 1.48 -4.34 23.40
C ASP A 284 1.16 -3.02 24.14
N LEU A 285 0.33 -2.15 23.55
CA LEU A 285 -0.12 -0.86 24.11
C LEU A 285 -1.54 -0.91 24.71
N TYR A 286 -2.21 -2.07 24.69
CA TYR A 286 -3.53 -2.34 25.27
C TYR A 286 -3.48 -3.53 26.22
#